data_165e9d755af474f9aaff7cd998de1e78
#
_entry.id   165e9d755af474f9aaff7cd998de1e78
#
_cell.length_a   1.000
_cell.length_b   1.000
_cell.length_c   1.000
_cell.angle_alpha   90.00
_cell.angle_beta   90.00
_cell.angle_gamma   90.00
#
_symmetry.space_group_name_H-M   'P 1'
#
loop_
_entity.id
_entity.type
_entity.pdbx_description
1 polymer ?
#
loop_
_entity_poly.entity_id
_entity_poly.type
_entity_poly.pdbx_seq_one_letter_code
_entity_poly.pdbx_strand_id
1 'polypeptide(L)'
;MTYFQVGNIVYTQAAASSPDCSGHSARNSPDNFSVTLWHEDVTTVTHQKNETLASNLEPLWFDAWDNVTIDVPNEPITLAAWVMDHGTDDPWVIVVHGIRSCKANHEALIPAAWLYQAGYNVILFDMRDHGNSTTEDGLISAGQREHRDVLAVWQWLQDTKGAEPEHIGAVGISMGAGAVTIAFEQEPRLQSVFLESPYSSMGNVIEEELVFAGFPTFLKDAALFAGKVSSGDNLVKYEPIEAMDVVGNRSVYVTHSLEDIRINIYHGKAMCDAAKQSVNQDGLVECWFESSAVAHNDDDREGILSHITLMLTQPDEYRNKMLAFFGKSIGEPQPVV
;
A
#
# COMPACT_ATOMS: atom_id res chain seq x y z
N MET A 1 19.29 -21.13 23.27
CA MET A 1 18.02 -20.48 22.85
C MET A 1 17.18 -21.54 22.19
N THR A 2 15.90 -21.65 22.53
CA THR A 2 15.00 -22.62 21.90
C THR A 2 14.61 -22.15 20.51
N TYR A 3 14.20 -23.06 19.63
CA TYR A 3 13.70 -22.76 18.28
C TYR A 3 12.55 -21.72 18.31
N PHE A 4 11.65 -21.84 19.27
CA PHE A 4 10.58 -20.87 19.51
C PHE A 4 11.11 -19.48 19.92
N GLN A 5 12.11 -19.41 20.80
CA GLN A 5 12.66 -18.11 21.22
C GLN A 5 13.32 -17.36 20.06
N VAL A 6 14.03 -18.05 19.16
CA VAL A 6 14.59 -17.44 17.95
C VAL A 6 13.47 -16.97 17.03
N GLY A 7 12.46 -17.80 16.78
CA GLY A 7 11.31 -17.44 15.97
C GLY A 7 10.56 -16.21 16.51
N ASN A 8 10.40 -16.13 17.83
CA ASN A 8 9.74 -14.98 18.45
C ASN A 8 10.55 -13.69 18.33
N ILE A 9 11.87 -13.74 18.45
CA ILE A 9 12.74 -12.56 18.23
C ILE A 9 12.61 -12.08 16.78
N VAL A 10 12.71 -12.99 15.81
CA VAL A 10 12.57 -12.67 14.38
C VAL A 10 11.19 -12.05 14.11
N TYR A 11 10.12 -12.70 14.61
CA TYR A 11 8.77 -12.21 14.43
C TYR A 11 8.57 -10.82 15.02
N THR A 12 8.92 -10.61 16.29
CA THR A 12 8.69 -9.32 16.95
C THR A 12 9.48 -8.17 16.33
N GLN A 13 10.66 -8.44 15.81
CA GLN A 13 11.45 -7.45 15.09
C GLN A 13 10.85 -7.13 13.71
N ALA A 14 10.39 -8.14 12.98
CA ALA A 14 9.78 -7.96 11.67
C ALA A 14 8.37 -7.34 11.74
N ALA A 15 7.58 -7.72 12.75
CA ALA A 15 6.18 -7.31 12.91
C ALA A 15 5.99 -6.04 13.73
N ALA A 16 7.04 -5.46 14.33
CA ALA A 16 6.87 -4.23 15.09
C ALA A 16 6.32 -3.10 14.19
N SER A 17 5.20 -2.52 14.58
CA SER A 17 4.65 -1.35 13.91
C SER A 17 5.47 -0.10 14.26
N SER A 18 5.24 0.98 13.52
CA SER A 18 5.66 2.32 13.92
C SER A 18 4.38 3.11 14.20
N PRO A 19 3.92 3.14 15.46
CA PRO A 19 2.68 3.82 15.81
C PRO A 19 2.76 5.32 15.53
N ASP A 20 3.96 5.89 15.58
CA ASP A 20 4.18 7.28 15.21
C ASP A 20 4.51 7.37 13.72
N CYS A 21 3.76 8.20 13.02
CA CYS A 21 4.15 8.69 11.71
C CYS A 21 5.48 9.44 11.89
N SER A 22 6.61 8.75 11.70
CA SER A 22 7.92 9.21 12.14
C SER A 22 8.58 10.19 11.17
N GLY A 23 9.52 10.97 11.65
CA GLY A 23 10.38 11.85 10.85
C GLY A 23 9.63 13.01 10.19
N HIS A 24 9.94 13.28 8.94
CA HIS A 24 9.35 14.38 8.16
C HIS A 24 7.87 14.15 7.86
N SER A 25 7.45 12.91 7.69
CA SER A 25 6.04 12.54 7.41
C SER A 25 5.07 13.01 8.50
N ALA A 26 5.50 13.03 9.76
CA ALA A 26 4.68 13.52 10.88
C ALA A 26 4.26 15.00 10.76
N ARG A 27 4.91 15.76 9.89
CA ARG A 27 4.63 17.20 9.63
C ARG A 27 3.80 17.41 8.38
N ASN A 28 3.59 16.41 7.58
CA ASN A 28 2.80 16.49 6.37
C ASN A 28 1.30 16.52 6.68
N SER A 29 0.59 17.30 5.92
CA SER A 29 -0.87 17.34 5.84
C SER A 29 -1.26 17.60 4.39
N PRO A 30 -2.52 17.43 4.02
CA PRO A 30 -2.96 17.78 2.67
C PRO A 30 -2.70 19.22 2.29
N ASP A 31 -2.70 20.16 3.26
CA ASP A 31 -2.41 21.58 3.01
C ASP A 31 -0.94 21.88 2.75
N ASN A 32 -0.06 21.04 3.30
CA ASN A 32 1.37 21.32 3.27
C ASN A 32 2.15 20.01 3.43
N PHE A 33 2.54 19.42 2.33
CA PHE A 33 3.40 18.26 2.38
C PHE A 33 4.63 18.42 1.48
N SER A 34 5.72 17.84 1.94
CA SER A 34 6.97 17.75 1.20
C SER A 34 7.26 16.27 0.88
N VAL A 35 7.74 16.06 -0.33
CA VAL A 35 8.32 14.78 -0.71
C VAL A 35 9.73 14.73 -0.15
N THR A 36 9.84 14.23 1.08
CA THR A 36 11.13 13.95 1.70
C THR A 36 11.35 12.48 1.68
N LEU A 37 12.31 12.08 0.89
CA LEU A 37 12.68 10.68 0.75
C LEU A 37 13.33 10.19 2.03
N TRP A 38 13.04 8.97 2.37
CA TRP A 38 13.48 8.22 3.53
C TRP A 38 14.98 8.40 3.77
N HIS A 39 15.36 8.72 5.01
CA HIS A 39 16.71 8.89 5.57
C HIS A 39 17.39 10.23 5.30
N GLU A 40 17.35 11.07 6.34
CA GLU A 40 18.29 12.19 6.50
C GLU A 40 19.76 11.72 6.66
N ASP A 41 19.95 10.43 6.97
CA ASP A 41 21.26 9.83 7.22
C ASP A 41 21.91 9.14 6.01
N VAL A 42 21.24 9.10 4.88
CA VAL A 42 21.78 8.50 3.66
C VAL A 42 22.73 9.48 2.99
N THR A 43 23.90 9.01 2.63
CA THR A 43 25.04 9.76 2.09
C THR A 43 24.67 10.89 1.11
N THR A 44 25.50 11.93 1.05
CA THR A 44 25.35 13.15 0.23
C THR A 44 24.92 12.88 -1.24
N VAL A 45 25.30 11.75 -1.80
CA VAL A 45 24.95 11.37 -3.18
C VAL A 45 23.50 10.92 -3.29
N THR A 46 23.00 10.17 -2.30
CA THR A 46 21.61 9.72 -2.25
C THR A 46 20.68 10.86 -1.95
N HIS A 47 21.08 11.77 -1.07
CA HIS A 47 20.32 12.97 -0.74
C HIS A 47 20.16 13.88 -1.97
N GLN A 48 21.22 14.10 -2.76
CA GLN A 48 21.15 14.88 -4.01
C GLN A 48 20.24 14.20 -5.06
N LYS A 49 20.29 12.89 -5.21
CA LYS A 49 19.37 12.17 -6.10
C LYS A 49 17.92 12.34 -5.66
N ASN A 50 17.67 12.28 -4.38
CA ASN A 50 16.35 12.37 -3.80
C ASN A 50 15.73 13.77 -3.98
N GLU A 51 16.50 14.83 -3.76
CA GLU A 51 16.06 16.20 -4.05
C GLU A 51 15.75 16.39 -5.54
N THR A 52 16.56 15.79 -6.43
CA THR A 52 16.33 15.84 -7.87
C THR A 52 15.05 15.10 -8.27
N LEU A 53 14.78 13.94 -7.68
CA LEU A 53 13.56 13.18 -7.93
C LEU A 53 12.32 13.95 -7.46
N ALA A 54 12.36 14.52 -6.26
CA ALA A 54 11.27 15.34 -5.74
C ALA A 54 11.02 16.60 -6.58
N SER A 55 12.07 17.20 -7.16
CA SER A 55 11.95 18.40 -8.01
C SER A 55 11.32 18.14 -9.38
N ASN A 56 11.24 16.88 -9.81
CA ASN A 56 10.59 16.49 -11.06
C ASN A 56 9.07 16.32 -10.93
N LEU A 57 8.54 16.38 -9.70
CA LEU A 57 7.10 16.34 -9.49
C LEU A 57 6.48 17.70 -9.80
N GLU A 58 5.37 17.70 -10.54
CA GLU A 58 4.53 18.89 -10.65
C GLU A 58 3.99 19.30 -9.28
N PRO A 59 3.59 20.55 -9.07
CA PRO A 59 3.00 20.98 -7.80
C PRO A 59 1.81 20.10 -7.42
N LEU A 60 1.88 19.50 -6.25
CA LEU A 60 0.84 18.66 -5.67
C LEU A 60 0.05 19.47 -4.65
N TRP A 61 -1.29 19.38 -4.70
CA TRP A 61 -2.17 20.17 -3.85
C TRP A 61 -3.53 19.48 -3.67
N PHE A 62 -4.20 19.89 -2.60
CA PHE A 62 -5.61 19.60 -2.32
C PHE A 62 -6.30 20.93 -1.96
N ASP A 63 -7.44 21.21 -2.54
CA ASP A 63 -8.18 22.47 -2.26
C ASP A 63 -8.97 22.39 -0.95
N ALA A 64 -9.47 21.21 -0.63
CA ALA A 64 -10.25 20.96 0.57
C ALA A 64 -10.03 19.56 1.09
N TRP A 65 -10.10 19.41 2.39
CA TRP A 65 -10.03 18.12 3.07
C TRP A 65 -10.63 18.16 4.48
N ASP A 66 -11.09 17.02 4.94
CA ASP A 66 -11.65 16.84 6.27
C ASP A 66 -10.92 15.75 7.04
N ASN A 67 -10.76 15.94 8.35
CA ASN A 67 -10.38 14.87 9.27
C ASN A 67 -11.62 14.10 9.67
N VAL A 68 -11.60 12.78 9.49
CA VAL A 68 -12.68 11.90 9.93
C VAL A 68 -12.12 10.72 10.73
N THR A 69 -12.98 10.10 11.51
CA THR A 69 -12.72 8.84 12.17
C THR A 69 -13.71 7.78 11.69
N ILE A 70 -13.22 6.56 11.50
CA ILE A 70 -14.01 5.44 10.97
C ILE A 70 -13.85 4.26 11.90
N ASP A 71 -14.95 3.77 12.45
CA ASP A 71 -14.92 2.59 13.32
C ASP A 71 -14.91 1.31 12.47
N VAL A 72 -14.03 0.38 12.82
CA VAL A 72 -14.01 -0.95 12.19
C VAL A 72 -15.12 -1.81 12.79
N PRO A 73 -16.04 -2.34 11.97
CA PRO A 73 -17.19 -3.08 12.48
C PRO A 73 -16.81 -4.28 13.36
N ASN A 74 -17.44 -4.36 14.54
CA ASN A 74 -17.26 -5.43 15.54
C ASN A 74 -15.86 -5.52 16.17
N GLU A 75 -15.04 -4.48 16.02
CA GLU A 75 -13.71 -4.40 16.60
C GLU A 75 -13.54 -3.06 17.36
N PRO A 76 -12.74 -3.03 18.44
CA PRO A 76 -12.47 -1.78 19.16
C PRO A 76 -11.41 -0.94 18.45
N ILE A 77 -11.52 -0.79 17.14
CA ILE A 77 -10.57 -0.10 16.28
C ILE A 77 -11.26 1.10 15.65
N THR A 78 -10.66 2.27 15.81
CA THR A 78 -11.04 3.51 15.13
C THR A 78 -9.90 3.99 14.26
N LEU A 79 -10.16 4.19 12.98
CA LEU A 79 -9.21 4.63 11.98
C LEU A 79 -9.25 6.15 11.85
N ALA A 80 -8.10 6.78 11.74
CA ALA A 80 -7.97 8.21 11.44
C ALA A 80 -7.77 8.39 9.94
N ALA A 81 -8.62 9.17 9.30
CA ALA A 81 -8.61 9.37 7.87
C ALA A 81 -8.67 10.84 7.45
N TRP A 82 -8.17 11.13 6.26
CA TRP A 82 -8.35 12.37 5.51
C TRP A 82 -9.22 12.11 4.30
N VAL A 83 -10.25 12.93 4.15
CA VAL A 83 -11.20 12.85 3.04
C VAL A 83 -11.05 14.09 2.20
N MET A 84 -10.74 13.92 0.93
CA MET A 84 -10.70 14.96 -0.09
C MET A 84 -11.86 14.72 -1.05
N ASP A 85 -12.91 15.54 -0.90
CA ASP A 85 -14.21 15.36 -1.54
C ASP A 85 -14.54 16.61 -2.36
N HIS A 86 -14.74 16.45 -3.65
CA HIS A 86 -15.18 17.53 -4.54
C HIS A 86 -16.68 17.90 -4.36
N GLY A 87 -17.42 17.15 -3.54
CA GLY A 87 -18.84 17.35 -3.32
C GLY A 87 -19.69 16.93 -4.53
N THR A 88 -19.20 16.00 -5.31
CA THR A 88 -19.82 15.47 -6.54
C THR A 88 -20.03 13.98 -6.44
N ASP A 89 -20.82 13.40 -7.35
CA ASP A 89 -21.01 11.95 -7.47
C ASP A 89 -19.85 11.25 -8.20
N ASP A 90 -18.67 11.90 -8.26
CA ASP A 90 -17.49 11.36 -8.93
C ASP A 90 -16.90 10.13 -8.19
N PRO A 91 -16.20 9.26 -8.91
CA PRO A 91 -15.64 8.04 -8.33
C PRO A 91 -14.68 8.31 -7.16
N TRP A 92 -14.62 7.35 -6.23
CA TRP A 92 -13.78 7.39 -5.04
C TRP A 92 -12.57 6.47 -5.17
N VAL A 93 -11.44 6.92 -4.67
CA VAL A 93 -10.25 6.06 -4.55
C VAL A 93 -9.74 6.06 -3.11
N ILE A 94 -9.62 4.87 -2.55
CA ILE A 94 -9.02 4.62 -1.23
C ILE A 94 -7.51 4.48 -1.43
N VAL A 95 -6.67 5.22 -0.69
CA VAL A 95 -5.22 5.07 -0.75
C VAL A 95 -4.68 4.50 0.55
N VAL A 96 -3.96 3.36 0.47
CA VAL A 96 -3.50 2.55 1.59
C VAL A 96 -1.98 2.51 1.62
N HIS A 97 -1.39 3.07 2.66
CA HIS A 97 0.05 3.20 2.85
C HIS A 97 0.77 1.86 3.10
N GLY A 98 2.09 1.85 3.01
CA GLY A 98 2.96 0.70 3.26
C GLY A 98 3.23 0.41 4.74
N ILE A 99 4.11 -0.56 4.97
CA ILE A 99 4.55 -0.97 6.31
C ILE A 99 5.29 0.17 7.02
N ARG A 100 5.04 0.35 8.32
CA ARG A 100 5.70 1.39 9.15
C ARG A 100 5.59 2.81 8.58
N SER A 101 4.53 3.06 7.85
CA SER A 101 4.19 4.30 7.20
C SER A 101 2.89 4.86 7.77
N CYS A 102 2.33 5.87 7.15
CA CYS A 102 1.07 6.49 7.54
C CYS A 102 0.46 7.25 6.37
N LYS A 103 -0.79 7.70 6.51
CA LYS A 103 -1.47 8.54 5.50
C LYS A 103 -0.73 9.83 5.15
N ALA A 104 0.13 10.32 6.05
CA ALA A 104 0.92 11.53 5.84
C ALA A 104 2.26 11.28 5.10
N ASN A 105 2.57 10.03 4.77
CA ASN A 105 3.77 9.74 3.99
C ASN A 105 3.57 10.13 2.53
N HIS A 106 4.65 10.62 1.89
CA HIS A 106 4.63 11.03 0.49
C HIS A 106 4.18 9.90 -0.46
N GLU A 107 4.49 8.65 -0.15
CA GLU A 107 4.06 7.48 -0.95
C GLU A 107 2.53 7.35 -1.05
N ALA A 108 1.79 7.80 -0.03
CA ALA A 108 0.33 7.85 -0.04
C ALA A 108 -0.19 9.19 -0.58
N LEU A 109 0.47 10.30 -0.23
CA LEU A 109 0.04 11.65 -0.63
C LEU A 109 0.23 11.93 -2.13
N ILE A 110 1.28 11.43 -2.76
CA ILE A 110 1.53 11.64 -4.18
C ILE A 110 0.42 11.07 -5.06
N PRO A 111 0.11 9.74 -5.01
CA PRO A 111 -0.97 9.20 -5.82
C PRO A 111 -2.33 9.79 -5.45
N ALA A 112 -2.57 10.11 -4.17
CA ALA A 112 -3.79 10.78 -3.73
C ALA A 112 -3.94 12.17 -4.36
N ALA A 113 -2.88 12.98 -4.40
CA ALA A 113 -2.92 14.29 -5.02
C ALA A 113 -3.15 14.22 -6.53
N TRP A 114 -2.52 13.28 -7.24
CA TRP A 114 -2.75 13.08 -8.67
C TRP A 114 -4.18 12.68 -8.98
N LEU A 115 -4.76 11.81 -8.16
CA LEU A 115 -6.17 11.39 -8.30
C LEU A 115 -7.11 12.56 -8.02
N TYR A 116 -6.89 13.29 -6.91
CA TYR A 116 -7.70 14.45 -6.56
C TYR A 116 -7.64 15.55 -7.65
N GLN A 117 -6.45 15.91 -8.11
CA GLN A 117 -6.25 16.89 -9.18
C GLN A 117 -6.89 16.48 -10.52
N ALA A 118 -7.08 15.17 -10.73
CA ALA A 118 -7.80 14.64 -11.90
C ALA A 118 -9.32 14.62 -11.71
N GLY A 119 -9.85 14.96 -10.53
CA GLY A 119 -11.29 15.05 -10.22
C GLY A 119 -11.85 13.86 -9.42
N TYR A 120 -11.07 12.87 -9.07
CA TYR A 120 -11.52 11.79 -8.19
C TYR A 120 -11.69 12.29 -6.75
N ASN A 121 -12.71 11.79 -6.07
CA ASN A 121 -12.77 11.88 -4.62
C ASN A 121 -11.76 10.89 -4.00
N VAL A 122 -11.06 11.30 -2.95
CA VAL A 122 -9.98 10.49 -2.38
C VAL A 122 -10.12 10.38 -0.86
N ILE A 123 -9.80 9.20 -0.34
CA ILE A 123 -9.67 8.99 1.09
C ILE A 123 -8.34 8.30 1.40
N LEU A 124 -7.56 8.88 2.33
CA LEU A 124 -6.38 8.28 2.92
C LEU A 124 -6.64 8.00 4.38
N PHE A 125 -6.16 6.89 4.90
CA PHE A 125 -6.30 6.57 6.30
C PHE A 125 -5.05 5.89 6.85
N ASP A 126 -4.85 5.99 8.16
CA ASP A 126 -3.88 5.16 8.85
C ASP A 126 -4.50 3.80 9.14
N MET A 127 -3.85 2.71 8.73
CA MET A 127 -4.25 1.38 9.15
C MET A 127 -4.09 1.23 10.68
N ARG A 128 -4.73 0.23 11.30
CA ARG A 128 -4.49 -0.10 12.72
C ARG A 128 -2.99 -0.19 13.02
N ASP A 129 -2.60 0.11 14.23
CA ASP A 129 -1.20 0.13 14.69
C ASP A 129 -0.29 1.13 13.97
N HIS A 130 -0.86 2.07 13.17
CA HIS A 130 -0.12 3.11 12.46
C HIS A 130 -0.72 4.50 12.70
N GLY A 131 0.13 5.51 12.66
CA GLY A 131 -0.24 6.93 12.67
C GLY A 131 -1.15 7.32 13.81
N ASN A 132 -2.32 7.89 13.48
CA ASN A 132 -3.31 8.37 14.44
C ASN A 132 -4.47 7.38 14.67
N SER A 133 -4.43 6.20 14.04
CA SER A 133 -5.41 5.14 14.27
C SER A 133 -5.18 4.40 15.58
N THR A 134 -6.15 3.60 16.00
CA THR A 134 -6.02 2.79 17.21
C THR A 134 -4.81 1.88 17.15
N THR A 135 -3.99 1.92 18.18
CA THR A 135 -2.97 0.90 18.43
C THR A 135 -3.62 -0.30 19.10
N GLU A 136 -3.69 -1.43 18.40
CA GLU A 136 -4.28 -2.68 18.90
C GLU A 136 -3.29 -3.43 19.80
N ASP A 137 -2.15 -3.80 19.23
CA ASP A 137 -1.09 -4.51 19.97
C ASP A 137 0.33 -4.05 19.59
N GLY A 138 0.44 -3.07 18.66
CA GLY A 138 1.72 -2.56 18.17
C GLY A 138 2.42 -3.51 17.20
N LEU A 139 1.70 -4.49 16.66
CA LEU A 139 2.22 -5.45 15.69
C LEU A 139 1.45 -5.37 14.37
N ILE A 140 2.15 -5.50 13.29
CA ILE A 140 1.57 -5.60 11.94
C ILE A 140 1.31 -7.07 11.62
N SER A 141 0.19 -7.32 10.95
CA SER A 141 -0.19 -8.66 10.52
C SER A 141 -0.04 -8.88 9.01
N ALA A 142 0.59 -7.92 8.32
CA ALA A 142 0.82 -7.99 6.87
C ALA A 142 -0.47 -8.27 6.07
N GLY A 143 -1.50 -7.46 6.30
CA GLY A 143 -2.79 -7.57 5.63
C GLY A 143 -3.79 -8.51 6.29
N GLN A 144 -3.37 -9.41 7.21
CA GLN A 144 -4.27 -10.40 7.82
C GLN A 144 -5.35 -9.76 8.71
N ARG A 145 -5.09 -8.62 9.32
CA ARG A 145 -6.05 -7.79 10.06
C ARG A 145 -6.36 -6.50 9.32
N GLU A 146 -5.36 -5.91 8.69
CA GLU A 146 -5.44 -4.59 8.04
C GLU A 146 -6.39 -4.58 6.85
N HIS A 147 -6.69 -5.72 6.19
CA HIS A 147 -7.73 -5.78 5.14
C HIS A 147 -9.12 -5.38 5.67
N ARG A 148 -9.40 -5.59 6.96
CA ARG A 148 -10.67 -5.19 7.58
C ARG A 148 -10.77 -3.67 7.73
N ASP A 149 -9.62 -2.99 7.88
CA ASP A 149 -9.57 -1.54 7.88
C ASP A 149 -9.93 -0.98 6.50
N VAL A 150 -9.38 -1.59 5.44
CA VAL A 150 -9.74 -1.26 4.05
C VAL A 150 -11.23 -1.46 3.81
N LEU A 151 -11.81 -2.58 4.26
CA LEU A 151 -13.25 -2.86 4.12
C LEU A 151 -14.11 -1.91 4.95
N ALA A 152 -13.65 -1.49 6.13
CA ALA A 152 -14.37 -0.50 6.95
C ALA A 152 -14.42 0.87 6.25
N VAL A 153 -13.31 1.32 5.63
CA VAL A 153 -13.27 2.54 4.84
C VAL A 153 -14.16 2.42 3.60
N TRP A 154 -14.10 1.29 2.88
CA TRP A 154 -14.94 1.02 1.71
C TRP A 154 -16.43 1.03 2.06
N GLN A 155 -16.83 0.45 3.19
CA GLN A 155 -18.22 0.49 3.66
C GLN A 155 -18.62 1.90 4.10
N TRP A 156 -17.74 2.63 4.79
CA TRP A 156 -17.99 3.99 5.23
C TRP A 156 -18.26 4.95 4.05
N LEU A 157 -17.56 4.79 2.93
CA LEU A 157 -17.82 5.57 1.72
C LEU A 157 -19.25 5.37 1.19
N GLN A 158 -19.75 4.13 1.22
CA GLN A 158 -21.14 3.84 0.81
C GLN A 158 -22.15 4.43 1.79
N ASP A 159 -21.95 4.20 3.09
CA ASP A 159 -22.92 4.57 4.12
C ASP A 159 -22.95 6.09 4.36
N THR A 160 -21.81 6.77 4.22
CA THR A 160 -21.66 8.18 4.59
C THR A 160 -21.62 9.12 3.39
N LYS A 161 -20.97 8.69 2.30
CA LYS A 161 -20.83 9.49 1.08
C LYS A 161 -21.80 9.08 -0.01
N GLY A 162 -22.52 7.96 0.15
CA GLY A 162 -23.43 7.43 -0.86
C GLY A 162 -22.72 6.89 -2.10
N ALA A 163 -21.43 6.58 -1.98
CA ALA A 163 -20.65 6.07 -3.11
C ALA A 163 -21.16 4.69 -3.55
N GLU A 164 -21.38 4.54 -4.84
CA GLU A 164 -21.77 3.24 -5.39
C GLU A 164 -20.57 2.31 -5.44
N PRO A 165 -20.70 1.02 -5.06
CA PRO A 165 -19.58 0.07 -5.00
C PRO A 165 -18.75 0.00 -6.28
N GLU A 166 -19.40 0.09 -7.45
CA GLU A 166 -18.78 0.04 -8.77
C GLU A 166 -17.92 1.27 -9.09
N HIS A 167 -18.09 2.35 -8.36
CA HIS A 167 -17.35 3.60 -8.50
C HIS A 167 -16.30 3.80 -7.38
N ILE A 168 -15.96 2.72 -6.65
CA ILE A 168 -14.91 2.75 -5.63
C ILE A 168 -13.73 1.87 -6.04
N GLY A 169 -12.56 2.49 -6.17
CA GLY A 169 -11.28 1.80 -6.36
C GLY A 169 -10.36 1.93 -5.15
N ALA A 170 -9.27 1.16 -5.15
CA ALA A 170 -8.26 1.27 -4.12
C ALA A 170 -6.84 1.23 -4.70
N VAL A 171 -5.95 2.07 -4.17
CA VAL A 171 -4.50 2.00 -4.35
C VAL A 171 -3.90 1.39 -3.10
N GLY A 172 -3.15 0.33 -3.27
CA GLY A 172 -2.39 -0.29 -2.18
C GLY A 172 -0.90 -0.22 -2.46
N ILE A 173 -0.11 0.14 -1.46
CA ILE A 173 1.33 0.35 -1.58
C ILE A 173 2.05 -0.64 -0.66
N SER A 174 2.90 -1.51 -1.21
CA SER A 174 3.70 -2.48 -0.44
C SER A 174 2.81 -3.35 0.48
N MET A 175 2.92 -3.24 1.80
CA MET A 175 2.02 -3.92 2.74
C MET A 175 0.56 -3.50 2.54
N GLY A 176 0.30 -2.24 2.22
CA GLY A 176 -1.03 -1.77 1.84
C GLY A 176 -1.58 -2.46 0.59
N ALA A 177 -0.71 -2.82 -0.37
CA ALA A 177 -1.12 -3.63 -1.52
C ALA A 177 -1.58 -5.03 -1.08
N GLY A 178 -0.92 -5.64 -0.09
CA GLY A 178 -1.37 -6.90 0.51
C GLY A 178 -2.73 -6.76 1.19
N ALA A 179 -2.93 -5.72 2.00
CA ALA A 179 -4.21 -5.45 2.67
C ALA A 179 -5.35 -5.22 1.66
N VAL A 180 -5.10 -4.40 0.63
CA VAL A 180 -6.06 -4.14 -0.46
C VAL A 180 -6.38 -5.41 -1.24
N THR A 181 -5.38 -6.24 -1.53
CA THR A 181 -5.57 -7.49 -2.27
C THR A 181 -6.41 -8.49 -1.49
N ILE A 182 -6.16 -8.64 -0.18
CA ILE A 182 -6.98 -9.52 0.67
C ILE A 182 -8.41 -8.95 0.80
N ALA A 183 -8.57 -7.62 0.94
CA ALA A 183 -9.89 -6.99 0.93
C ALA A 183 -10.65 -7.25 -0.37
N PHE A 184 -9.97 -7.18 -1.51
CA PHE A 184 -10.50 -7.47 -2.84
C PHE A 184 -10.98 -8.93 -2.97
N GLU A 185 -10.29 -9.89 -2.34
CA GLU A 185 -10.75 -11.28 -2.26
C GLU A 185 -12.01 -11.42 -1.42
N GLN A 186 -12.04 -10.78 -0.24
CA GLN A 186 -13.11 -10.93 0.73
C GLN A 186 -14.40 -10.15 0.37
N GLU A 187 -14.29 -9.10 -0.47
CA GLU A 187 -15.43 -8.29 -0.90
C GLU A 187 -15.53 -8.28 -2.44
N PRO A 188 -16.38 -9.12 -3.02
CA PRO A 188 -16.54 -9.21 -4.48
C PRO A 188 -17.05 -7.93 -5.15
N ARG A 189 -17.64 -6.99 -4.40
CA ARG A 189 -18.13 -5.71 -4.92
C ARG A 189 -17.04 -4.64 -4.98
N LEU A 190 -15.87 -4.85 -4.38
CA LEU A 190 -14.69 -4.01 -4.60
C LEU A 190 -14.16 -4.27 -6.01
N GLN A 191 -14.38 -3.33 -6.92
CA GLN A 191 -14.26 -3.57 -8.36
C GLN A 191 -12.85 -3.34 -8.92
N SER A 192 -12.04 -2.48 -8.29
CA SER A 192 -10.81 -2.01 -8.92
C SER A 192 -9.69 -1.81 -7.90
N VAL A 193 -8.53 -2.39 -8.18
CA VAL A 193 -7.34 -2.26 -7.32
C VAL A 193 -6.08 -1.97 -8.14
N PHE A 194 -5.33 -0.95 -7.69
CA PHE A 194 -4.02 -0.60 -8.21
C PHE A 194 -2.97 -0.95 -7.16
N LEU A 195 -2.08 -1.86 -7.48
CA LEU A 195 -1.14 -2.48 -6.54
C LEU A 195 0.30 -2.07 -6.88
N GLU A 196 0.89 -1.25 -6.01
CA GLU A 196 2.30 -0.83 -6.10
C GLU A 196 3.17 -1.75 -5.27
N SER A 197 4.14 -2.41 -5.92
CA SER A 197 5.11 -3.32 -5.28
C SER A 197 4.47 -4.36 -4.36
N PRO A 198 3.43 -5.11 -4.84
CA PRO A 198 2.74 -6.10 -4.04
C PRO A 198 3.61 -7.32 -3.77
N TYR A 199 3.38 -7.98 -2.65
CA TYR A 199 3.87 -9.34 -2.41
C TYR A 199 2.80 -10.38 -2.72
N SER A 200 3.21 -11.54 -3.24
CA SER A 200 2.30 -12.62 -3.62
C SER A 200 2.05 -13.60 -2.48
N SER A 201 3.03 -13.79 -1.60
CA SER A 201 2.98 -14.73 -0.48
C SER A 201 3.75 -14.19 0.72
N MET A 202 3.08 -14.11 1.87
CA MET A 202 3.73 -13.71 3.13
C MET A 202 4.74 -14.75 3.60
N GLY A 203 4.48 -16.01 3.31
CA GLY A 203 5.42 -17.09 3.60
C GLY A 203 6.76 -16.91 2.89
N ASN A 204 6.75 -16.44 1.65
CA ASN A 204 7.97 -16.16 0.89
C ASN A 204 8.66 -14.88 1.38
N VAL A 205 7.91 -13.83 1.67
CA VAL A 205 8.49 -12.60 2.26
C VAL A 205 9.21 -12.89 3.57
N ILE A 206 8.64 -13.71 4.46
CA ILE A 206 9.32 -14.11 5.71
C ILE A 206 10.61 -14.87 5.43
N GLU A 207 10.64 -15.71 4.40
CA GLU A 207 11.86 -16.43 4.01
C GLU A 207 12.95 -15.47 3.49
N GLU A 208 12.56 -14.49 2.68
CA GLU A 208 13.45 -13.42 2.19
C GLU A 208 13.97 -12.55 3.33
N GLU A 209 13.11 -12.17 4.28
CA GLU A 209 13.51 -11.43 5.49
C GLU A 209 14.52 -12.20 6.34
N LEU A 210 14.34 -13.51 6.48
CA LEU A 210 15.31 -14.35 7.18
C LEU A 210 16.68 -14.34 6.48
N VAL A 211 16.69 -14.48 5.16
CA VAL A 211 17.93 -14.41 4.36
C VAL A 211 18.59 -13.05 4.51
N PHE A 212 17.81 -11.98 4.40
CA PHE A 212 18.30 -10.60 4.56
C PHE A 212 18.91 -10.36 5.95
N ALA A 213 18.27 -10.87 6.99
CA ALA A 213 18.77 -10.78 8.36
C ALA A 213 19.93 -11.77 8.69
N GLY A 214 20.38 -12.56 7.71
CA GLY A 214 21.44 -13.54 7.88
C GLY A 214 21.01 -14.80 8.64
N PHE A 215 19.71 -15.07 8.73
CA PHE A 215 19.18 -16.27 9.37
C PHE A 215 18.92 -17.39 8.34
N PRO A 216 19.05 -18.65 8.75
CA PRO A 216 18.69 -19.78 7.89
C PRO A 216 17.17 -19.84 7.61
N THR A 217 16.78 -20.16 6.38
CA THR A 217 15.38 -20.22 5.94
C THR A 217 14.53 -21.28 6.64
N PHE A 218 15.14 -22.34 7.21
CA PHE A 218 14.43 -23.34 8.00
C PHE A 218 13.79 -22.76 9.29
N LEU A 219 14.13 -21.53 9.67
CA LEU A 219 13.48 -20.82 10.78
C LEU A 219 12.11 -20.22 10.40
N LYS A 220 11.70 -20.24 9.14
CA LYS A 220 10.40 -19.72 8.68
C LYS A 220 9.24 -20.27 9.50
N ASP A 221 9.14 -21.58 9.62
CA ASP A 221 8.04 -22.20 10.38
C ASP A 221 8.06 -21.83 11.86
N ALA A 222 9.24 -21.61 12.44
CA ALA A 222 9.36 -21.11 13.80
C ALA A 222 8.89 -19.67 13.95
N ALA A 223 9.19 -18.81 12.98
CA ALA A 223 8.74 -17.41 12.96
C ALA A 223 7.21 -17.33 12.79
N LEU A 224 6.64 -18.08 11.85
CA LEU A 224 5.20 -18.20 11.65
C LEU A 224 4.48 -18.73 12.89
N PHE A 225 5.02 -19.79 13.50
CA PHE A 225 4.45 -20.34 14.74
C PHE A 225 4.54 -19.36 15.90
N ALA A 226 5.65 -18.66 16.04
CA ALA A 226 5.83 -17.64 17.06
C ALA A 226 4.85 -16.48 16.88
N GLY A 227 4.66 -16.00 15.64
CA GLY A 227 3.63 -15.00 15.31
C GLY A 227 2.25 -15.45 15.77
N LYS A 228 1.85 -16.65 15.38
CA LYS A 228 0.55 -17.21 15.77
C LYS A 228 0.34 -17.31 17.27
N VAL A 229 1.39 -17.63 18.04
CA VAL A 229 1.29 -17.76 19.51
C VAL A 229 1.34 -16.40 20.21
N SER A 230 2.13 -15.44 19.68
CA SER A 230 2.39 -14.16 20.33
C SER A 230 1.31 -13.12 20.07
N SER A 231 0.80 -13.03 18.82
CA SER A 231 -0.24 -12.07 18.42
C SER A 231 -1.58 -12.73 18.11
N GLY A 232 -1.63 -14.04 17.99
CA GLY A 232 -2.81 -14.77 17.50
C GLY A 232 -2.93 -14.80 15.99
N ASP A 233 -2.04 -14.12 15.25
CA ASP A 233 -2.11 -13.98 13.81
C ASP A 233 -1.56 -15.20 13.08
N ASN A 234 -2.34 -15.70 12.15
CA ASN A 234 -1.85 -16.62 11.13
C ASN A 234 -1.45 -15.81 9.89
N LEU A 235 -0.17 -15.41 9.80
CA LEU A 235 0.35 -14.54 8.75
C LEU A 235 0.24 -15.10 7.32
N VAL A 236 -0.12 -16.36 7.17
CA VAL A 236 -0.35 -17.06 5.90
C VAL A 236 -1.78 -17.60 5.79
N LYS A 237 -2.74 -16.99 6.49
CA LYS A 237 -4.15 -17.39 6.39
C LYS A 237 -4.77 -16.95 5.07
N TYR A 238 -4.43 -15.75 4.62
CA TYR A 238 -4.81 -15.17 3.35
C TYR A 238 -3.52 -14.83 2.59
N GLU A 239 -3.29 -15.50 1.49
CA GLU A 239 -2.15 -15.20 0.63
C GLU A 239 -2.63 -14.31 -0.52
N PRO A 240 -2.01 -13.13 -0.75
CA PRO A 240 -2.47 -12.20 -1.79
C PRO A 240 -2.57 -12.80 -3.19
N ILE A 241 -1.77 -13.82 -3.49
CA ILE A 241 -1.87 -14.52 -4.79
C ILE A 241 -3.23 -15.20 -5.00
N GLU A 242 -3.89 -15.67 -3.92
CA GLU A 242 -5.18 -16.36 -4.01
C GLU A 242 -6.29 -15.41 -4.48
N ALA A 243 -6.21 -14.13 -4.14
CA ALA A 243 -7.12 -13.10 -4.66
C ALA A 243 -7.03 -12.94 -6.19
N MET A 244 -5.86 -13.21 -6.75
CA MET A 244 -5.65 -13.12 -8.20
C MET A 244 -6.27 -14.29 -8.96
N ASP A 245 -6.64 -15.37 -8.29
CA ASP A 245 -7.35 -16.50 -8.90
C ASP A 245 -8.86 -16.23 -9.06
N VAL A 246 -9.37 -15.14 -8.48
CA VAL A 246 -10.80 -14.79 -8.46
C VAL A 246 -11.10 -13.39 -9.00
N VAL A 247 -10.29 -12.86 -9.90
CA VAL A 247 -10.47 -11.53 -10.48
C VAL A 247 -11.83 -11.41 -11.19
N GLY A 248 -12.14 -12.33 -12.07
CA GLY A 248 -13.45 -12.33 -12.77
C GLY A 248 -13.65 -11.08 -13.63
N ASN A 249 -14.75 -10.37 -13.42
CA ASN A 249 -15.11 -9.12 -14.13
C ASN A 249 -14.47 -7.87 -13.53
N ARG A 250 -13.67 -8.02 -12.47
CA ARG A 250 -13.05 -6.91 -11.75
C ARG A 250 -11.74 -6.49 -12.39
N SER A 251 -11.16 -5.40 -11.90
CA SER A 251 -9.99 -4.77 -12.50
C SER A 251 -8.80 -4.77 -11.55
N VAL A 252 -7.64 -5.16 -12.06
CA VAL A 252 -6.37 -5.21 -11.31
C VAL A 252 -5.27 -4.54 -12.13
N TYR A 253 -4.56 -3.60 -11.51
CA TYR A 253 -3.31 -3.07 -12.02
C TYR A 253 -2.17 -3.48 -11.10
N VAL A 254 -1.07 -3.99 -11.66
CA VAL A 254 0.14 -4.32 -10.90
C VAL A 254 1.30 -3.51 -11.43
N THR A 255 1.95 -2.72 -10.58
CA THR A 255 3.18 -2.02 -10.92
C THR A 255 4.30 -2.38 -9.96
N HIS A 256 5.54 -2.46 -10.46
CA HIS A 256 6.69 -2.86 -9.66
C HIS A 256 8.01 -2.43 -10.34
N SER A 257 8.95 -1.93 -9.55
CA SER A 257 10.30 -1.65 -10.03
C SER A 257 11.09 -2.94 -10.28
N LEU A 258 11.83 -2.99 -11.38
CA LEU A 258 12.69 -4.14 -11.70
C LEU A 258 13.87 -4.28 -10.73
N GLU A 259 14.29 -3.19 -10.09
CA GLU A 259 15.39 -3.15 -9.14
C GLU A 259 14.94 -3.29 -7.68
N ASP A 260 13.67 -3.55 -7.43
CA ASP A 260 13.16 -3.71 -6.07
C ASP A 260 13.79 -4.93 -5.39
N ILE A 261 14.62 -4.68 -4.37
CA ILE A 261 15.25 -5.73 -3.56
C ILE A 261 14.52 -5.95 -2.24
N ARG A 262 13.59 -5.05 -1.87
CA ARG A 262 12.82 -5.18 -0.64
C ARG A 262 11.70 -6.20 -0.79
N ILE A 263 10.92 -6.06 -1.86
CA ILE A 263 9.94 -7.03 -2.33
C ILE A 263 10.35 -7.44 -3.74
N ASN A 264 10.84 -8.65 -3.89
CA ASN A 264 11.41 -9.08 -5.15
C ASN A 264 10.37 -9.03 -6.28
N ILE A 265 10.78 -8.56 -7.46
CA ILE A 265 9.94 -8.40 -8.67
C ILE A 265 9.15 -9.67 -9.05
N TYR A 266 9.60 -10.87 -8.68
CA TYR A 266 8.88 -12.08 -9.00
C TYR A 266 7.48 -12.13 -8.32
N HIS A 267 7.31 -11.46 -7.18
CA HIS A 267 6.01 -11.33 -6.51
C HIS A 267 5.00 -10.58 -7.41
N GLY A 268 5.38 -9.40 -7.90
CA GLY A 268 4.53 -8.62 -8.81
C GLY A 268 4.23 -9.37 -10.11
N LYS A 269 5.22 -10.06 -10.68
CA LYS A 269 5.02 -10.91 -11.87
C LYS A 269 4.07 -12.04 -11.62
N ALA A 270 4.20 -12.77 -10.49
CA ALA A 270 3.30 -13.85 -10.13
C ALA A 270 1.85 -13.35 -9.97
N MET A 271 1.65 -12.21 -9.28
CA MET A 271 0.33 -11.58 -9.12
C MET A 271 -0.27 -11.22 -10.49
N CYS A 272 0.50 -10.58 -11.35
CA CYS A 272 0.08 -10.23 -12.70
C CYS A 272 -0.33 -11.46 -13.54
N ASP A 273 0.49 -12.51 -13.51
CA ASP A 273 0.25 -13.71 -14.31
C ASP A 273 -0.98 -14.47 -13.83
N ALA A 274 -1.20 -14.58 -12.53
CA ALA A 274 -2.40 -15.19 -11.97
C ALA A 274 -3.65 -14.36 -12.30
N ALA A 275 -3.61 -13.04 -12.14
CA ALA A 275 -4.72 -12.16 -12.48
C ALA A 275 -5.12 -12.27 -13.97
N LYS A 276 -4.14 -12.31 -14.88
CA LYS A 276 -4.39 -12.49 -16.32
C LYS A 276 -5.03 -13.84 -16.68
N GLN A 277 -4.81 -14.85 -15.85
CA GLN A 277 -5.41 -16.19 -16.08
C GLN A 277 -6.85 -16.27 -15.60
N SER A 278 -7.23 -15.46 -14.60
CA SER A 278 -8.55 -15.52 -13.96
C SER A 278 -9.52 -14.43 -14.42
N VAL A 279 -9.03 -13.39 -15.11
CA VAL A 279 -9.86 -12.27 -15.60
C VAL A 279 -10.77 -12.71 -16.74
N ASN A 280 -12.04 -12.27 -16.70
CA ASN A 280 -13.03 -12.46 -17.76
C ASN A 280 -12.98 -11.36 -18.82
N GLN A 281 -13.86 -11.46 -19.84
CA GLN A 281 -13.93 -10.49 -20.95
C GLN A 281 -14.27 -9.05 -20.49
N ASP A 282 -15.02 -8.92 -19.41
CA ASP A 282 -15.49 -7.62 -18.88
C ASP A 282 -14.56 -7.05 -17.81
N GLY A 283 -13.53 -7.81 -17.40
CA GLY A 283 -12.52 -7.39 -16.44
C GLY A 283 -11.28 -6.79 -17.13
N LEU A 284 -10.48 -6.08 -16.37
CA LEU A 284 -9.26 -5.44 -16.85
C LEU A 284 -8.06 -5.86 -16.01
N VAL A 285 -7.00 -6.40 -16.64
CA VAL A 285 -5.72 -6.66 -15.97
C VAL A 285 -4.61 -6.00 -16.76
N GLU A 286 -3.96 -5.02 -16.14
CA GLU A 286 -2.82 -4.33 -16.69
C GLU A 286 -1.61 -4.48 -15.74
N CYS A 287 -0.41 -4.53 -16.28
CA CYS A 287 0.81 -4.66 -15.48
C CYS A 287 1.91 -3.82 -16.07
N TRP A 288 2.65 -3.14 -15.21
CA TRP A 288 3.77 -2.32 -15.62
C TRP A 288 4.98 -2.61 -14.74
N PHE A 289 6.01 -3.17 -15.34
CA PHE A 289 7.29 -3.49 -14.71
C PHE A 289 8.38 -2.72 -15.42
N GLU A 290 9.00 -1.78 -14.73
CA GLU A 290 9.95 -0.87 -15.34
C GLU A 290 11.16 -0.62 -14.43
N SER A 291 12.25 -0.21 -15.03
CA SER A 291 13.44 0.21 -14.29
C SER A 291 13.19 1.54 -13.61
N SER A 292 13.43 1.61 -12.31
CA SER A 292 13.44 2.87 -11.58
C SER A 292 14.71 3.69 -11.82
N ALA A 293 15.70 3.12 -12.55
CA ALA A 293 17.02 3.71 -12.77
C ALA A 293 17.79 4.07 -11.48
N VAL A 294 17.30 3.62 -10.34
CA VAL A 294 17.99 3.77 -9.05
C VAL A 294 18.89 2.57 -8.88
N ALA A 295 20.19 2.76 -9.11
CA ALA A 295 21.16 1.70 -8.91
C ALA A 295 21.29 1.39 -7.42
N HIS A 296 21.27 0.09 -7.07
CA HIS A 296 21.67 -0.35 -5.75
C HIS A 296 23.11 0.08 -5.49
N ASN A 297 23.34 0.68 -4.36
CA ASN A 297 24.65 0.85 -3.79
C ASN A 297 24.70 0.09 -2.45
N ASP A 298 25.88 -0.09 -1.92
CA ASP A 298 26.07 -0.76 -0.63
C ASP A 298 25.38 -0.04 0.55
N ASP A 299 24.87 1.18 0.32
CA ASP A 299 24.15 2.00 1.30
C ASP A 299 22.64 1.72 1.30
N ASP A 300 22.09 1.09 0.24
CA ASP A 300 20.67 0.70 0.16
C ASP A 300 20.45 -0.73 0.69
N ARG A 301 20.92 -1.00 1.90
CA ARG A 301 20.84 -2.33 2.51
C ARG A 301 19.43 -2.79 2.81
N GLU A 302 18.50 -1.84 2.94
CA GLU A 302 17.11 -2.12 3.25
C GLU A 302 16.22 -2.13 2.00
N GLY A 303 16.77 -1.88 0.81
CA GLY A 303 16.03 -1.82 -0.45
C GLY A 303 15.08 -0.63 -0.58
N ILE A 304 15.19 0.34 0.31
CA ILE A 304 14.27 1.49 0.39
C ILE A 304 14.34 2.36 -0.86
N LEU A 305 15.55 2.52 -1.42
CA LEU A 305 15.77 3.37 -2.60
C LEU A 305 15.25 2.74 -3.91
N SER A 306 15.04 1.44 -3.94
CA SER A 306 14.52 0.71 -5.11
C SER A 306 13.07 0.31 -4.95
N HIS A 307 12.54 0.35 -3.72
CA HIS A 307 11.17 0.03 -3.40
C HIS A 307 10.27 1.25 -3.54
N ILE A 308 9.15 1.13 -4.24
CA ILE A 308 8.13 2.19 -4.40
C ILE A 308 8.68 3.45 -5.10
N THR A 309 9.63 3.32 -6.02
CA THR A 309 10.33 4.47 -6.61
C THR A 309 9.82 4.90 -7.98
N LEU A 310 8.99 4.08 -8.64
CA LEU A 310 8.50 4.40 -9.98
C LEU A 310 7.71 5.72 -10.01
N MET A 311 6.93 6.01 -8.98
CA MET A 311 6.20 7.28 -8.87
C MET A 311 7.11 8.52 -8.80
N LEU A 312 8.38 8.36 -8.39
CA LEU A 312 9.35 9.44 -8.29
C LEU A 312 10.27 9.53 -9.49
N THR A 313 10.62 8.39 -10.09
CA THR A 313 11.54 8.31 -11.21
C THR A 313 10.86 8.47 -12.56
N GLN A 314 9.57 8.10 -12.63
CA GLN A 314 8.74 8.18 -13.84
C GLN A 314 7.34 8.73 -13.51
N PRO A 315 7.26 9.95 -12.89
CA PRO A 315 6.03 10.47 -12.32
C PRO A 315 4.90 10.62 -13.34
N ASP A 316 5.20 11.14 -14.53
CA ASP A 316 4.18 11.35 -15.56
C ASP A 316 3.62 10.04 -16.09
N GLU A 317 4.48 9.04 -16.31
CA GLU A 317 4.04 7.75 -16.79
C GLU A 317 3.23 7.01 -15.74
N TYR A 318 3.69 7.02 -14.49
CA TYR A 318 2.98 6.44 -13.36
C TYR A 318 1.58 7.05 -13.21
N ARG A 319 1.51 8.39 -13.12
CA ARG A 319 0.25 9.14 -13.03
C ARG A 319 -0.70 8.79 -14.18
N ASN A 320 -0.20 8.86 -15.43
CA ASN A 320 -1.03 8.61 -16.60
C ASN A 320 -1.58 7.18 -16.63
N LYS A 321 -0.79 6.18 -16.25
CA LYS A 321 -1.22 4.78 -16.18
C LYS A 321 -2.27 4.58 -15.09
N MET A 322 -2.07 5.16 -13.91
CA MET A 322 -3.01 5.07 -12.79
C MET A 322 -4.36 5.72 -13.14
N LEU A 323 -4.34 6.93 -13.69
CA LEU A 323 -5.56 7.64 -14.10
C LEU A 323 -6.30 6.92 -15.21
N ALA A 324 -5.57 6.44 -16.24
CA ALA A 324 -6.17 5.68 -17.33
C ALA A 324 -6.79 4.36 -16.87
N PHE A 325 -6.18 3.69 -15.89
CA PHE A 325 -6.72 2.48 -15.28
C PHE A 325 -8.03 2.75 -14.54
N PHE A 326 -8.05 3.73 -13.64
CA PHE A 326 -9.26 4.06 -12.89
C PHE A 326 -10.37 4.61 -13.79
N GLY A 327 -10.04 5.42 -14.79
CA GLY A 327 -11.01 5.89 -15.77
C GLY A 327 -11.75 4.76 -16.50
N LYS A 328 -11.04 3.67 -16.83
CA LYS A 328 -11.64 2.48 -17.46
C LYS A 328 -12.40 1.59 -16.47
N SER A 329 -12.01 1.54 -15.21
CA SER A 329 -12.43 0.51 -14.26
C SER A 329 -13.50 0.96 -13.24
N ILE A 330 -13.53 2.26 -12.88
CA ILE A 330 -14.52 2.84 -11.97
C ILE A 330 -15.22 4.09 -12.53
N GLY A 331 -14.82 4.53 -13.72
CA GLY A 331 -15.36 5.70 -14.41
C GLY A 331 -14.44 6.91 -14.34
N GLU A 332 -14.58 7.78 -15.34
CA GLU A 332 -13.85 9.05 -15.39
C GLU A 332 -14.60 10.11 -14.56
N PRO A 333 -13.91 10.89 -13.71
CA PRO A 333 -14.52 11.97 -12.96
C PRO A 333 -14.88 13.13 -13.88
N GLN A 334 -15.76 14.02 -13.40
CA GLN A 334 -16.05 15.27 -14.09
C GLN A 334 -14.81 16.19 -14.05
N PRO A 335 -14.53 16.95 -15.11
CA PRO A 335 -13.42 17.90 -15.09
C PRO A 335 -13.55 18.89 -13.92
N VAL A 336 -12.49 19.07 -13.16
CA VAL A 336 -12.41 20.12 -12.14
C VAL A 336 -12.44 21.46 -12.85
N VAL A 337 -13.44 22.30 -12.57
CA VAL A 337 -13.67 23.62 -13.22
C VAL A 337 -12.96 24.72 -12.47
#